data_a1c99122d0898cc17afc09d36c4ea15a
#
_entry.id   a1c99122d0898cc17afc09d36c4ea15a
#
_cell.length_a   1.000
_cell.length_b   1.000
_cell.length_c   1.000
_cell.angle_alpha   90.00
_cell.angle_beta   90.00
_cell.angle_gamma   90.00
#
_symmetry.space_group_name_H-M   'P 1'
#
loop_
_entity.id
_entity.type
_entity.pdbx_description
1 polymer ?
#
loop_
_entity_poly.entity_id
_entity_poly.type
_entity_poly.pdbx_seq_one_letter_code
_entity_poly.pdbx_strand_id
1 'polypeptide(L)'
;MKKQQICILGSTGSIGTQALDVIEQHSDLYEVYCLTANNRVQELAEQARKFHPAAVVIANEARYEELKDMLSNEPDIKVYAGAQALCDIVQAEPIDMVLASMVGFSGLEPTIHAIKARKKICLANKETLVVAGELICNLAQEYHVPILPVDSEHSAIFQSLVGEGDNEVEKILLTCSGGPFRNYTHEQLEKVTAADALKHPTWDMGAKITIDSASLMNKGFEVTEAKWLFGVPADKIEVLIHPQSVVHSAVQFVDGAVKAQLGVPDMRLPIQYAFSFPQRLHLNGNRLDLFKTQDLQFFKPDYQKFKCLQLAFDAIRKGGNMSCIVNAANEIVNAGFRKGECGFLQMADIIEETMVKATFDSNPDLDVYLQTDAEARRIATELMHK
;
A
#
# COMPACT_ATOMS: atom_id res chain seq x y z
N MET A 1 -28.12 12.50 8.02
CA MET A 1 -27.57 12.25 6.68
C MET A 1 -27.52 10.74 6.47
N LYS A 2 -27.60 10.24 5.23
CA LYS A 2 -27.39 8.81 4.95
C LYS A 2 -25.91 8.50 5.27
N LYS A 3 -25.65 7.43 6.02
CA LYS A 3 -24.29 6.97 6.29
C LYS A 3 -23.63 6.49 5.01
N GLN A 4 -22.34 6.73 4.86
CA GLN A 4 -21.56 6.20 3.74
C GLN A 4 -21.28 4.71 3.96
N GLN A 5 -21.55 3.89 2.95
CA GLN A 5 -21.36 2.45 2.98
C GLN A 5 -19.96 2.09 2.51
N ILE A 6 -19.19 1.43 3.37
CA ILE A 6 -17.78 1.11 3.12
C ILE A 6 -17.57 -0.39 2.91
N CYS A 7 -16.91 -0.75 1.82
CA CYS A 7 -16.35 -2.07 1.62
C CYS A 7 -14.86 -2.06 2.00
N ILE A 8 -14.44 -2.97 2.88
CA ILE A 8 -13.04 -3.09 3.31
C ILE A 8 -12.41 -4.35 2.71
N LEU A 9 -11.55 -4.18 1.73
CA LEU A 9 -10.74 -5.27 1.19
C LEU A 9 -9.53 -5.50 2.11
N GLY A 10 -9.53 -6.63 2.85
CA GLY A 10 -8.48 -6.95 3.82
C GLY A 10 -8.72 -6.40 5.22
N SER A 11 -9.94 -6.54 5.75
CA SER A 11 -10.37 -6.00 7.04
C SER A 11 -9.60 -6.52 8.26
N THR A 12 -9.05 -7.72 8.18
CA THR A 12 -8.28 -8.35 9.26
C THR A 12 -6.79 -7.96 9.26
N GLY A 13 -6.35 -7.16 8.26
CA GLY A 13 -5.00 -6.62 8.20
C GLY A 13 -4.82 -5.38 9.08
N SER A 14 -3.56 -4.89 9.21
CA SER A 14 -3.24 -3.71 10.03
C SER A 14 -4.02 -2.46 9.62
N ILE A 15 -4.19 -2.20 8.32
CA ILE A 15 -4.98 -1.07 7.82
C ILE A 15 -6.47 -1.29 8.05
N GLY A 16 -6.97 -2.50 7.74
CA GLY A 16 -8.39 -2.82 7.91
C GLY A 16 -8.88 -2.72 9.34
N THR A 17 -8.10 -3.19 10.32
CA THR A 17 -8.46 -3.07 11.75
C THR A 17 -8.47 -1.63 12.22
N GLN A 18 -7.52 -0.79 11.77
CA GLN A 18 -7.49 0.63 12.08
C GLN A 18 -8.62 1.40 11.38
N ALA A 19 -9.02 0.97 10.18
CA ALA A 19 -10.19 1.52 9.49
C ALA A 19 -11.49 1.23 10.25
N LEU A 20 -11.62 0.04 10.81
CA LEU A 20 -12.77 -0.31 11.67
C LEU A 20 -12.81 0.53 12.95
N ASP A 21 -11.65 0.85 13.55
CA ASP A 21 -11.58 1.79 14.68
C ASP A 21 -12.06 3.21 14.27
N VAL A 22 -11.63 3.70 13.10
CA VAL A 22 -12.12 4.99 12.56
C VAL A 22 -13.63 4.98 12.32
N ILE A 23 -14.18 3.90 11.75
CA ILE A 23 -15.62 3.76 11.51
C ILE A 23 -16.39 3.74 12.83
N GLU A 24 -15.88 3.04 13.85
CA GLU A 24 -16.49 3.00 15.17
C GLU A 24 -16.52 4.39 15.84
N GLN A 25 -15.46 5.18 15.70
CA GLN A 25 -15.39 6.55 16.21
C GLN A 25 -16.37 7.50 15.50
N HIS A 26 -16.77 7.19 14.26
CA HIS A 26 -17.66 7.99 13.42
C HIS A 26 -18.84 7.18 12.89
N SER A 27 -19.44 6.38 13.76
CA SER A 27 -20.56 5.50 13.44
C SER A 27 -21.86 6.23 13.03
N ASP A 28 -21.92 7.54 13.21
CA ASP A 28 -22.95 8.42 12.69
C ASP A 28 -22.77 8.77 11.20
N LEU A 29 -21.54 8.67 10.66
CA LEU A 29 -21.17 9.02 9.29
C LEU A 29 -20.96 7.77 8.41
N TYR A 30 -20.45 6.69 8.99
CA TYR A 30 -19.99 5.51 8.26
C TYR A 30 -20.68 4.22 8.73
N GLU A 31 -20.82 3.30 7.80
CA GLU A 31 -21.33 1.95 8.03
C GLU A 31 -20.55 0.94 7.17
N VAL A 32 -20.28 -0.22 7.74
CA VAL A 32 -19.59 -1.30 7.04
C VAL A 32 -20.58 -2.09 6.21
N TYR A 33 -20.43 -2.06 4.88
CA TYR A 33 -21.24 -2.88 3.97
C TYR A 33 -20.63 -4.27 3.76
N CYS A 34 -19.31 -4.34 3.59
CA CYS A 34 -18.62 -5.62 3.36
C CYS A 34 -17.26 -5.65 4.05
N LEU A 35 -16.92 -6.81 4.61
CA LEU A 35 -15.60 -7.13 5.15
C LEU A 35 -14.99 -8.30 4.39
N THR A 36 -13.69 -8.25 4.12
CA THR A 36 -13.01 -9.35 3.44
C THR A 36 -11.72 -9.76 4.15
N ALA A 37 -11.39 -11.05 4.08
CA ALA A 37 -10.11 -11.58 4.52
C ALA A 37 -9.62 -12.68 3.59
N ASN A 38 -8.35 -13.10 3.71
CA ASN A 38 -7.84 -14.24 2.95
C ASN A 38 -8.01 -15.57 3.72
N ASN A 39 -7.35 -15.67 4.90
CA ASN A 39 -7.32 -16.91 5.68
C ASN A 39 -7.80 -16.75 7.13
N ARG A 40 -7.96 -15.52 7.61
CA ARG A 40 -8.26 -15.22 9.02
C ARG A 40 -9.76 -15.28 9.27
N VAL A 41 -10.29 -16.51 9.35
CA VAL A 41 -11.73 -16.77 9.49
C VAL A 41 -12.24 -16.27 10.84
N GLN A 42 -11.53 -16.56 11.93
CA GLN A 42 -11.94 -16.20 13.29
C GLN A 42 -12.09 -14.67 13.43
N GLU A 43 -11.06 -13.93 13.04
CA GLU A 43 -11.06 -12.46 13.13
C GLU A 43 -12.15 -11.84 12.23
N LEU A 44 -12.35 -12.40 11.01
CA LEU A 44 -13.39 -11.94 10.11
C LEU A 44 -14.80 -12.17 10.70
N ALA A 45 -15.04 -13.33 11.31
CA ALA A 45 -16.33 -13.64 11.96
C ALA A 45 -16.58 -12.74 13.18
N GLU A 46 -15.54 -12.44 13.98
CA GLU A 46 -15.63 -11.51 15.11
C GLU A 46 -15.96 -10.08 14.64
N GLN A 47 -15.28 -9.61 13.58
CA GLN A 47 -15.57 -8.32 12.95
C GLN A 47 -16.99 -8.27 12.40
N ALA A 48 -17.45 -9.36 11.74
CA ALA A 48 -18.79 -9.46 11.19
C ALA A 48 -19.88 -9.35 12.28
N ARG A 49 -19.70 -10.05 13.40
CA ARG A 49 -20.63 -9.95 14.54
C ARG A 49 -20.66 -8.57 15.18
N LYS A 50 -19.51 -7.85 15.17
CA LYS A 50 -19.41 -6.51 15.77
C LYS A 50 -20.02 -5.43 14.87
N PHE A 51 -19.75 -5.49 13.57
CA PHE A 51 -20.10 -4.41 12.63
C PHE A 51 -21.35 -4.71 11.79
N HIS A 52 -21.90 -5.94 11.86
CA HIS A 52 -23.10 -6.40 11.15
C HIS A 52 -23.14 -6.00 9.67
N PRO A 53 -22.09 -6.33 8.85
CA PRO A 53 -22.05 -6.00 7.45
C PRO A 53 -23.13 -6.78 6.68
N ALA A 54 -23.55 -6.28 5.51
CA ALA A 54 -24.46 -7.01 4.62
C ALA A 54 -23.77 -8.27 4.04
N ALA A 55 -22.44 -8.27 3.93
CA ALA A 55 -21.70 -9.41 3.38
C ALA A 55 -20.28 -9.52 3.97
N VAL A 56 -19.77 -10.75 3.94
CA VAL A 56 -18.35 -11.06 4.16
C VAL A 56 -17.83 -11.93 3.02
N VAL A 57 -16.54 -11.74 2.67
CA VAL A 57 -15.86 -12.55 1.64
C VAL A 57 -14.58 -13.13 2.20
N ILE A 58 -14.41 -14.46 2.10
CA ILE A 58 -13.13 -15.13 2.37
C ILE A 58 -12.47 -15.49 1.05
N ALA A 59 -11.27 -14.93 0.76
CA ALA A 59 -10.62 -15.14 -0.53
C ALA A 59 -10.17 -16.60 -0.73
N ASN A 60 -9.76 -17.27 0.35
CA ASN A 60 -9.44 -18.70 0.31
C ASN A 60 -10.71 -19.54 0.37
N GLU A 61 -11.12 -20.10 -0.76
CA GLU A 61 -12.32 -20.92 -0.91
C GLU A 61 -12.35 -22.13 0.04
N ALA A 62 -11.19 -22.68 0.39
CA ALA A 62 -11.10 -23.81 1.33
C ALA A 62 -11.59 -23.45 2.76
N ARG A 63 -11.75 -22.16 3.04
CA ARG A 63 -12.22 -21.64 4.34
C ARG A 63 -13.71 -21.24 4.33
N TYR A 64 -14.41 -21.44 3.21
CA TYR A 64 -15.80 -21.02 3.06
C TYR A 64 -16.73 -21.64 4.08
N GLU A 65 -16.73 -22.98 4.19
CA GLU A 65 -17.63 -23.69 5.11
C GLU A 65 -17.35 -23.34 6.59
N GLU A 66 -16.07 -23.19 6.96
CA GLU A 66 -15.67 -22.74 8.30
C GLU A 66 -16.27 -21.37 8.65
N LEU A 67 -16.15 -20.38 7.74
CA LEU A 67 -16.72 -19.05 7.96
C LEU A 67 -18.24 -19.07 8.02
N LYS A 68 -18.88 -19.82 7.13
CA LYS A 68 -20.34 -19.98 7.07
C LYS A 68 -20.91 -20.60 8.34
N ASP A 69 -20.25 -21.65 8.86
CA ASP A 69 -20.65 -22.29 10.11
C ASP A 69 -20.51 -21.33 11.30
N MET A 70 -19.42 -20.54 11.35
CA MET A 70 -19.20 -19.55 12.41
C MET A 70 -20.22 -18.41 12.40
N LEU A 71 -20.81 -18.10 11.24
CA LEU A 71 -21.82 -17.05 11.07
C LEU A 71 -23.25 -17.62 10.93
N SER A 72 -23.46 -18.90 11.23
CA SER A 72 -24.79 -19.56 11.11
C SER A 72 -25.90 -18.92 11.95
N ASN A 73 -25.54 -18.22 13.04
CA ASN A 73 -26.45 -17.48 13.90
C ASN A 73 -26.66 -16.00 13.45
N GLU A 74 -26.07 -15.59 12.33
CA GLU A 74 -26.14 -14.24 11.76
C GLU A 74 -26.79 -14.29 10.36
N PRO A 75 -28.11 -14.58 10.26
CA PRO A 75 -28.76 -14.87 8.99
C PRO A 75 -28.79 -13.70 7.99
N ASP A 76 -28.63 -12.49 8.49
CA ASP A 76 -28.60 -11.27 7.66
C ASP A 76 -27.24 -11.03 6.98
N ILE A 77 -26.19 -11.74 7.40
CA ILE A 77 -24.84 -11.61 6.84
C ILE A 77 -24.66 -12.65 5.74
N LYS A 78 -24.47 -12.19 4.50
CA LYS A 78 -24.18 -13.09 3.37
C LYS A 78 -22.70 -13.46 3.36
N VAL A 79 -22.40 -14.74 3.18
CA VAL A 79 -21.03 -15.28 3.14
C VAL A 79 -20.69 -15.69 1.71
N TYR A 80 -19.58 -15.18 1.21
CA TYR A 80 -19.03 -15.49 -0.11
C TYR A 80 -17.58 -15.94 -0.03
N ALA A 81 -17.05 -16.59 -1.07
CA ALA A 81 -15.67 -17.02 -1.14
C ALA A 81 -15.08 -16.88 -2.55
N GLY A 82 -13.74 -16.82 -2.60
CA GLY A 82 -12.96 -16.80 -3.83
C GLY A 82 -12.59 -15.41 -4.35
N ALA A 83 -11.64 -15.38 -5.28
CA ALA A 83 -11.14 -14.14 -5.88
C ALA A 83 -12.23 -13.41 -6.69
N GLN A 84 -13.06 -14.17 -7.43
CA GLN A 84 -14.15 -13.59 -8.18
C GLN A 84 -15.17 -12.89 -7.28
N ALA A 85 -15.47 -13.46 -6.10
CA ALA A 85 -16.39 -12.85 -5.14
C ALA A 85 -15.87 -11.50 -4.61
N LEU A 86 -14.55 -11.30 -4.52
CA LEU A 86 -13.95 -9.99 -4.20
C LEU A 86 -14.22 -8.97 -5.31
N CYS A 87 -14.10 -9.37 -6.58
CA CYS A 87 -14.40 -8.52 -7.72
C CYS A 87 -15.89 -8.18 -7.86
N ASP A 88 -16.74 -9.13 -7.52
CA ASP A 88 -18.21 -8.95 -7.62
C ASP A 88 -18.74 -8.05 -6.49
N ILE A 89 -18.29 -8.26 -5.26
CA ILE A 89 -18.84 -7.54 -4.10
C ILE A 89 -18.53 -6.04 -4.13
N VAL A 90 -17.38 -5.62 -4.64
CA VAL A 90 -17.02 -4.20 -4.71
C VAL A 90 -17.92 -3.41 -5.68
N GLN A 91 -18.65 -4.10 -6.55
CA GLN A 91 -19.58 -3.51 -7.51
C GLN A 91 -20.99 -3.30 -6.93
N ALA A 92 -21.27 -3.82 -5.72
CA ALA A 92 -22.61 -3.73 -5.12
C ALA A 92 -23.09 -2.27 -5.05
N GLU A 93 -24.35 -2.04 -5.48
CA GLU A 93 -24.94 -0.70 -5.63
C GLU A 93 -24.85 0.14 -4.36
N PRO A 94 -25.13 -0.40 -3.14
CA PRO A 94 -25.12 0.41 -1.93
C PRO A 94 -23.74 0.94 -1.51
N ILE A 95 -22.63 0.37 -1.98
CA ILE A 95 -21.29 0.77 -1.60
C ILE A 95 -20.97 2.17 -2.16
N ASP A 96 -20.59 3.08 -1.28
CA ASP A 96 -20.16 4.44 -1.65
C ASP A 96 -18.64 4.49 -1.85
N MET A 97 -17.86 3.74 -1.03
CA MET A 97 -16.40 3.71 -1.11
C MET A 97 -15.80 2.34 -0.82
N VAL A 98 -14.64 2.08 -1.40
CA VAL A 98 -13.84 0.87 -1.19
C VAL A 98 -12.50 1.25 -0.58
N LEU A 99 -12.19 0.69 0.60
CA LEU A 99 -10.85 0.71 1.15
C LEU A 99 -10.07 -0.48 0.55
N ALA A 100 -9.16 -0.20 -0.37
CA ALA A 100 -8.29 -1.18 -0.98
C ALA A 100 -7.04 -1.40 -0.10
N SER A 101 -7.11 -2.35 0.84
CA SER A 101 -6.04 -2.63 1.82
C SER A 101 -5.55 -4.09 1.80
N MET A 102 -5.74 -4.77 0.67
CA MET A 102 -5.11 -6.06 0.39
C MET A 102 -3.59 -5.88 0.21
N VAL A 103 -2.84 -6.95 0.37
CA VAL A 103 -1.36 -6.91 0.23
C VAL A 103 -0.96 -7.46 -1.15
N GLY A 104 -0.06 -6.76 -1.81
CA GLY A 104 0.55 -7.23 -3.06
C GLY A 104 -0.38 -7.16 -4.27
N PHE A 105 -0.07 -7.98 -5.26
CA PHE A 105 -0.74 -8.01 -6.57
C PHE A 105 -2.26 -8.27 -6.51
N SER A 106 -2.71 -9.04 -5.51
CA SER A 106 -4.12 -9.49 -5.40
C SER A 106 -5.16 -8.36 -5.27
N GLY A 107 -4.74 -7.14 -4.94
CA GLY A 107 -5.62 -5.97 -4.86
C GLY A 107 -5.95 -5.33 -6.21
N LEU A 108 -5.25 -5.70 -7.31
CA LEU A 108 -5.38 -5.04 -8.61
C LEU A 108 -6.78 -5.22 -9.22
N GLU A 109 -7.23 -6.46 -9.45
CA GLU A 109 -8.51 -6.73 -10.12
C GLU A 109 -9.72 -6.21 -9.34
N PRO A 110 -9.85 -6.45 -8.01
CA PRO A 110 -10.95 -5.85 -7.24
C PRO A 110 -10.97 -4.31 -7.31
N THR A 111 -9.79 -3.66 -7.34
CA THR A 111 -9.71 -2.20 -7.49
C THR A 111 -10.20 -1.75 -8.87
N ILE A 112 -9.84 -2.45 -9.95
CA ILE A 112 -10.35 -2.18 -11.31
C ILE A 112 -11.87 -2.30 -11.34
N HIS A 113 -12.44 -3.36 -10.76
CA HIS A 113 -13.89 -3.57 -10.70
C HIS A 113 -14.60 -2.47 -9.90
N ALA A 114 -14.02 -2.04 -8.79
CA ALA A 114 -14.54 -0.93 -7.99
C ALA A 114 -14.55 0.40 -8.77
N ILE A 115 -13.46 0.70 -9.51
CA ILE A 115 -13.38 1.90 -10.36
C ILE A 115 -14.44 1.85 -11.46
N LYS A 116 -14.57 0.73 -12.18
CA LYS A 116 -15.59 0.56 -13.23
C LYS A 116 -17.03 0.70 -12.69
N ALA A 117 -17.24 0.29 -11.43
CA ALA A 117 -18.51 0.48 -10.72
C ALA A 117 -18.66 1.90 -10.09
N ARG A 118 -17.73 2.82 -10.39
CA ARG A 118 -17.72 4.22 -9.93
C ARG A 118 -17.71 4.37 -8.41
N LYS A 119 -17.05 3.47 -7.70
CA LYS A 119 -16.86 3.56 -6.25
C LYS A 119 -15.65 4.44 -5.94
N LYS A 120 -15.76 5.32 -4.95
CA LYS A 120 -14.61 6.09 -4.42
C LYS A 120 -13.56 5.11 -3.89
N ILE A 121 -12.31 5.29 -4.28
CA ILE A 121 -11.21 4.41 -3.85
C ILE A 121 -10.38 5.11 -2.77
N CYS A 122 -10.28 4.47 -1.58
CA CYS A 122 -9.31 4.81 -0.54
C CYS A 122 -8.17 3.79 -0.66
N LEU A 123 -7.05 4.19 -1.28
CA LEU A 123 -6.00 3.27 -1.70
C LEU A 123 -4.90 3.15 -0.65
N ALA A 124 -4.81 1.99 -0.02
CA ALA A 124 -3.72 1.59 0.86
C ALA A 124 -2.79 0.54 0.21
N ASN A 125 -3.29 -0.19 -0.79
CA ASN A 125 -2.53 -1.17 -1.56
C ASN A 125 -1.72 -0.47 -2.65
N LYS A 126 -0.50 -0.04 -2.32
CA LYS A 126 0.39 0.65 -3.27
C LYS A 126 0.76 -0.20 -4.47
N GLU A 127 0.82 -1.52 -4.30
CA GLU A 127 1.17 -2.45 -5.36
C GLU A 127 0.22 -2.36 -6.56
N THR A 128 -1.02 -1.94 -6.36
CA THR A 128 -1.96 -1.66 -7.45
C THR A 128 -1.42 -0.60 -8.43
N LEU A 129 -0.84 0.50 -7.92
CA LEU A 129 -0.23 1.54 -8.77
C LEU A 129 1.18 1.18 -9.21
N VAL A 130 1.92 0.41 -8.42
CA VAL A 130 3.25 -0.10 -8.82
C VAL A 130 3.13 -1.01 -10.04
N VAL A 131 2.18 -1.93 -10.01
CA VAL A 131 1.98 -2.92 -11.09
C VAL A 131 1.39 -2.28 -12.33
N ALA A 132 0.29 -1.54 -12.21
CA ALA A 132 -0.53 -1.11 -13.33
C ALA A 132 -0.97 0.36 -13.20
N GLY A 133 -0.08 1.24 -12.72
CA GLY A 133 -0.44 2.62 -12.37
C GLY A 133 -1.04 3.42 -13.52
N GLU A 134 -0.50 3.27 -14.74
CA GLU A 134 -1.05 3.92 -15.93
C GLU A 134 -2.48 3.44 -16.22
N LEU A 135 -2.70 2.14 -16.23
CA LEU A 135 -4.04 1.55 -16.44
C LEU A 135 -5.04 2.04 -15.37
N ILE A 136 -4.64 2.01 -14.11
CA ILE A 136 -5.49 2.42 -12.98
C ILE A 136 -5.85 3.91 -13.07
N CYS A 137 -4.88 4.78 -13.35
CA CYS A 137 -5.12 6.22 -13.47
C CYS A 137 -6.00 6.55 -14.68
N ASN A 138 -5.78 5.89 -15.82
CA ASN A 138 -6.62 6.06 -17.01
C ASN A 138 -8.06 5.62 -16.75
N LEU A 139 -8.27 4.48 -16.10
CA LEU A 139 -9.60 4.02 -15.69
C LEU A 139 -10.25 4.98 -14.70
N ALA A 140 -9.52 5.45 -13.69
CA ALA A 140 -10.05 6.39 -12.71
C ALA A 140 -10.49 7.70 -13.37
N GLN A 141 -9.75 8.20 -14.36
CA GLN A 141 -10.12 9.36 -15.14
C GLN A 141 -11.34 9.08 -16.03
N GLU A 142 -11.38 7.97 -16.74
CA GLU A 142 -12.49 7.58 -17.62
C GLU A 142 -13.82 7.46 -16.85
N TYR A 143 -13.77 6.81 -15.68
CA TYR A 143 -14.97 6.59 -14.85
C TYR A 143 -15.25 7.73 -13.87
N HIS A 144 -14.42 8.78 -13.84
CA HIS A 144 -14.51 9.93 -12.93
C HIS A 144 -14.49 9.52 -11.45
N VAL A 145 -13.62 8.58 -11.11
CA VAL A 145 -13.47 8.04 -9.75
C VAL A 145 -12.28 8.69 -9.04
N PRO A 146 -12.46 9.31 -7.87
CA PRO A 146 -11.34 9.79 -7.09
C PRO A 146 -10.59 8.62 -6.44
N ILE A 147 -9.26 8.64 -6.53
CA ILE A 147 -8.37 7.77 -5.77
C ILE A 147 -7.74 8.61 -4.66
N LEU A 148 -8.06 8.29 -3.41
CA LEU A 148 -7.56 8.99 -2.23
C LEU A 148 -6.49 8.14 -1.54
N PRO A 149 -5.29 8.69 -1.33
CA PRO A 149 -4.19 7.94 -0.72
C PRO A 149 -4.42 7.68 0.77
N VAL A 150 -4.15 6.46 1.18
CA VAL A 150 -4.14 6.02 2.57
C VAL A 150 -2.72 5.77 3.07
N ASP A 151 -1.75 5.47 2.20
CA ASP A 151 -0.35 5.43 2.58
C ASP A 151 0.06 6.78 3.20
N SER A 152 0.79 6.74 4.32
CA SER A 152 1.01 7.93 5.16
C SER A 152 1.74 9.05 4.41
N GLU A 153 2.75 8.70 3.63
CA GLU A 153 3.53 9.65 2.85
C GLU A 153 2.71 10.28 1.73
N HIS A 154 1.91 9.47 1.02
CA HIS A 154 1.05 9.96 -0.07
C HIS A 154 -0.11 10.78 0.46
N SER A 155 -0.68 10.40 1.60
CA SER A 155 -1.65 11.23 2.32
C SER A 155 -1.05 12.59 2.71
N ALA A 156 0.20 12.62 3.17
CA ALA A 156 0.90 13.86 3.52
C ALA A 156 1.14 14.75 2.30
N ILE A 157 1.56 14.18 1.17
CA ILE A 157 1.71 14.91 -0.10
C ILE A 157 0.36 15.47 -0.54
N PHE A 158 -0.68 14.62 -0.57
CA PHE A 158 -2.04 15.02 -0.91
C PHE A 158 -2.52 16.18 -0.04
N GLN A 159 -2.35 16.10 1.29
CA GLN A 159 -2.73 17.15 2.22
C GLN A 159 -1.95 18.46 1.98
N SER A 160 -0.69 18.37 1.56
CA SER A 160 0.15 19.51 1.23
C SER A 160 -0.26 20.20 -0.08
N LEU A 161 -0.90 19.46 -1.00
CA LEU A 161 -1.41 19.97 -2.27
C LEU A 161 -2.82 20.55 -2.18
N VAL A 162 -3.57 20.27 -1.11
CA VAL A 162 -4.91 20.82 -0.93
C VAL A 162 -4.88 22.35 -0.88
N GLY A 163 -5.65 22.98 -1.78
CA GLY A 163 -5.74 24.43 -1.90
C GLY A 163 -4.67 25.06 -2.78
N GLU A 164 -3.73 24.28 -3.33
CA GLU A 164 -2.68 24.81 -4.20
C GLU A 164 -3.13 24.97 -5.67
N GLY A 165 -4.22 24.31 -6.08
CA GLY A 165 -4.78 24.44 -7.44
C GLY A 165 -3.74 24.10 -8.50
N ASP A 166 -3.49 25.07 -9.41
CA ASP A 166 -2.56 24.92 -10.54
C ASP A 166 -1.11 25.32 -10.19
N ASN A 167 -0.78 25.52 -8.90
CA ASN A 167 0.58 25.87 -8.50
C ASN A 167 1.57 24.77 -8.87
N GLU A 168 2.63 25.14 -9.60
CA GLU A 168 3.60 24.17 -10.11
C GLU A 168 4.44 23.57 -8.98
N VAL A 169 4.46 22.23 -8.95
CA VAL A 169 5.33 21.46 -8.05
C VAL A 169 6.72 21.36 -8.65
N GLU A 170 7.72 21.90 -7.95
CA GLU A 170 9.13 21.74 -8.33
C GLU A 170 9.57 20.30 -8.06
N LYS A 171 9.32 19.78 -6.84
CA LYS A 171 9.59 18.40 -6.47
C LYS A 171 8.77 17.92 -5.27
N ILE A 172 8.62 16.60 -5.19
CA ILE A 172 8.11 15.89 -4.01
C ILE A 172 9.31 15.48 -3.14
N LEU A 173 9.21 15.72 -1.84
CA LEU A 173 10.16 15.31 -0.82
C LEU A 173 9.56 14.13 -0.04
N LEU A 174 9.87 12.91 -0.51
CA LEU A 174 9.30 11.67 0.01
C LEU A 174 10.14 11.15 1.17
N THR A 175 9.64 11.22 2.40
CA THR A 175 10.39 10.81 3.59
C THR A 175 10.28 9.32 3.87
N CYS A 176 11.25 8.75 4.58
CA CYS A 176 11.22 7.41 5.15
C CYS A 176 12.07 7.33 6.42
N SER A 177 11.81 6.35 7.29
CA SER A 177 12.64 6.12 8.48
C SER A 177 14.07 5.67 8.15
N GLY A 178 14.30 5.14 6.95
CA GLY A 178 15.55 4.49 6.53
C GLY A 178 15.68 3.04 6.98
N GLY A 179 14.65 2.50 7.62
CA GLY A 179 14.62 1.11 8.10
C GLY A 179 15.62 0.79 9.23
N PRO A 180 15.67 -0.48 9.67
CA PRO A 180 16.55 -0.90 10.76
C PRO A 180 18.03 -0.87 10.40
N PHE A 181 18.37 -0.95 9.11
CA PHE A 181 19.74 -1.13 8.63
C PHE A 181 20.42 0.13 8.09
N ARG A 182 19.82 1.30 8.28
CA ARG A 182 20.37 2.56 7.74
C ARG A 182 21.84 2.84 8.11
N ASN A 183 22.26 2.40 9.30
CA ASN A 183 23.63 2.60 9.81
C ASN A 183 24.55 1.38 9.64
N TYR A 184 24.08 0.28 9.00
CA TYR A 184 24.88 -0.94 8.83
C TYR A 184 25.88 -0.78 7.70
N THR A 185 27.04 -1.45 7.82
CA THR A 185 27.99 -1.63 6.72
C THR A 185 27.53 -2.73 5.78
N HIS A 186 28.15 -2.85 4.61
CA HIS A 186 27.84 -3.92 3.65
C HIS A 186 28.09 -5.32 4.27
N GLU A 187 29.21 -5.50 4.98
CA GLU A 187 29.58 -6.76 5.64
C GLU A 187 28.60 -7.12 6.77
N GLN A 188 27.97 -6.12 7.38
CA GLN A 188 26.92 -6.36 8.37
C GLN A 188 25.63 -6.83 7.70
N LEU A 189 25.31 -6.26 6.52
CA LEU A 189 24.11 -6.65 5.76
C LEU A 189 24.16 -8.09 5.22
N GLU A 190 25.35 -8.61 4.93
CA GLU A 190 25.52 -10.02 4.54
C GLU A 190 25.04 -11.02 5.60
N LYS A 191 25.01 -10.60 6.86
CA LYS A 191 24.75 -11.46 8.02
C LYS A 191 23.39 -11.25 8.66
N VAL A 192 22.59 -10.28 8.17
CA VAL A 192 21.29 -9.99 8.78
C VAL A 192 20.29 -11.09 8.49
N THR A 193 19.44 -11.32 9.46
CA THR A 193 18.36 -12.31 9.39
C THR A 193 17.00 -11.64 9.21
N ALA A 194 16.00 -12.42 8.85
CA ALA A 194 14.60 -11.94 8.82
C ALA A 194 14.16 -11.39 10.18
N ALA A 195 14.59 -12.01 11.29
CA ALA A 195 14.28 -11.54 12.64
C ALA A 195 14.87 -10.16 12.95
N ASP A 196 16.03 -9.82 12.37
CA ASP A 196 16.63 -8.49 12.51
C ASP A 196 15.90 -7.46 11.66
N ALA A 197 15.53 -7.82 10.44
CA ALA A 197 14.79 -6.96 9.51
C ALA A 197 13.36 -6.65 9.98
N LEU A 198 12.74 -7.54 10.74
CA LEU A 198 11.39 -7.36 11.31
C LEU A 198 11.35 -6.38 12.49
N LYS A 199 12.50 -5.95 13.02
CA LYS A 199 12.59 -4.94 14.10
C LYS A 199 12.54 -3.52 13.54
N HIS A 200 11.35 -3.09 13.05
CA HIS A 200 11.22 -1.72 12.55
C HIS A 200 11.32 -0.69 13.69
N PRO A 201 12.09 0.42 13.50
CA PRO A 201 12.36 1.37 14.60
C PRO A 201 11.16 2.21 15.05
N THR A 202 10.14 2.37 14.20
CA THR A 202 9.07 3.38 14.42
C THR A 202 7.66 2.80 14.27
N TRP A 203 7.44 1.91 13.28
CA TRP A 203 6.12 1.41 12.90
C TRP A 203 5.94 -0.05 13.27
N ASP A 204 4.74 -0.41 13.75
CA ASP A 204 4.28 -1.79 13.84
C ASP A 204 3.49 -2.14 12.58
N MET A 205 4.08 -2.95 11.72
CA MET A 205 3.58 -3.25 10.38
C MET A 205 3.57 -4.75 10.09
N GLY A 206 2.85 -5.13 9.04
CA GLY A 206 2.89 -6.50 8.52
C GLY A 206 4.30 -6.94 8.09
N ALA A 207 4.59 -8.23 8.16
CA ALA A 207 5.94 -8.76 7.90
C ALA A 207 6.47 -8.41 6.50
N LYS A 208 5.62 -8.45 5.46
CA LYS A 208 6.03 -8.14 4.06
C LYS A 208 6.57 -6.71 3.97
N ILE A 209 5.78 -5.72 4.38
CA ILE A 209 6.15 -4.30 4.28
C ILE A 209 7.33 -3.96 5.20
N THR A 210 7.50 -4.65 6.33
CA THR A 210 8.64 -4.43 7.23
C THR A 210 9.96 -4.85 6.57
N ILE A 211 9.99 -5.98 5.84
CA ILE A 211 11.15 -6.39 5.04
C ILE A 211 11.38 -5.41 3.87
N ASP A 212 10.33 -4.97 3.19
CA ASP A 212 10.44 -3.98 2.12
C ASP A 212 10.97 -2.63 2.64
N SER A 213 10.61 -2.24 3.87
CA SER A 213 11.18 -1.07 4.55
C SER A 213 12.67 -1.25 4.84
N ALA A 214 13.09 -2.44 5.31
CA ALA A 214 14.48 -2.74 5.62
C ALA A 214 15.39 -2.67 4.38
N SER A 215 14.89 -3.08 3.20
CA SER A 215 15.59 -3.03 1.91
C SER A 215 15.43 -1.70 1.16
N LEU A 216 14.61 -0.79 1.63
CA LEU A 216 14.11 0.42 0.96
C LEU A 216 13.30 0.12 -0.33
N MET A 217 12.92 -1.13 -0.61
CA MET A 217 12.00 -1.44 -1.70
C MET A 217 10.63 -0.79 -1.47
N ASN A 218 10.15 -0.75 -0.23
CA ASN A 218 8.91 -0.04 0.11
C ASN A 218 8.96 1.41 -0.39
N LYS A 219 10.08 2.10 -0.14
CA LYS A 219 10.25 3.48 -0.60
C LYS A 219 10.33 3.59 -2.12
N GLY A 220 10.94 2.61 -2.79
CA GLY A 220 10.92 2.51 -4.25
C GLY A 220 9.51 2.37 -4.82
N PHE A 221 8.67 1.55 -4.20
CA PHE A 221 7.26 1.43 -4.57
C PHE A 221 6.48 2.72 -4.32
N GLU A 222 6.76 3.41 -3.25
CA GLU A 222 6.14 4.69 -2.94
C GLU A 222 6.53 5.80 -3.92
N VAL A 223 7.74 5.79 -4.49
CA VAL A 223 8.11 6.68 -5.60
C VAL A 223 7.23 6.42 -6.83
N THR A 224 6.98 5.13 -7.14
CA THR A 224 6.07 4.76 -8.25
C THR A 224 4.65 5.22 -7.98
N GLU A 225 4.16 4.99 -6.78
CA GLU A 225 2.83 5.42 -6.34
C GLU A 225 2.67 6.94 -6.42
N ALA A 226 3.66 7.71 -5.93
CA ALA A 226 3.65 9.18 -5.99
C ALA A 226 3.63 9.71 -7.44
N LYS A 227 4.41 9.09 -8.34
CA LYS A 227 4.38 9.42 -9.77
C LYS A 227 2.96 9.33 -10.34
N TRP A 228 2.24 8.26 -10.05
CA TRP A 228 0.91 8.01 -10.60
C TRP A 228 -0.18 8.83 -9.93
N LEU A 229 -0.16 8.95 -8.60
CA LEU A 229 -1.18 9.71 -7.85
C LEU A 229 -1.12 11.21 -8.13
N PHE A 230 0.08 11.78 -8.28
CA PHE A 230 0.27 13.23 -8.38
C PHE A 230 0.72 13.70 -9.76
N GLY A 231 0.91 12.78 -10.72
CA GLY A 231 1.35 13.13 -12.07
C GLY A 231 2.75 13.75 -12.14
N VAL A 232 3.59 13.53 -11.12
CA VAL A 232 4.93 14.11 -11.02
C VAL A 232 5.96 13.14 -11.57
N PRO A 233 6.84 13.54 -12.50
CA PRO A 233 7.90 12.68 -13.02
C PRO A 233 8.82 12.15 -11.92
N ALA A 234 9.34 10.93 -12.07
CA ALA A 234 10.14 10.28 -11.04
C ALA A 234 11.45 11.02 -10.69
N ASP A 235 12.01 11.78 -11.62
CA ASP A 235 13.19 12.63 -11.40
C ASP A 235 12.90 13.88 -10.54
N LYS A 236 11.64 14.24 -10.41
CA LYS A 236 11.15 15.27 -9.47
C LYS A 236 10.72 14.69 -8.10
N ILE A 237 10.96 13.40 -7.83
CA ILE A 237 10.65 12.76 -6.53
C ILE A 237 11.96 12.44 -5.82
N GLU A 238 12.25 13.18 -4.75
CA GLU A 238 13.47 13.04 -3.96
C GLU A 238 13.17 12.26 -2.67
N VAL A 239 13.90 11.15 -2.46
CA VAL A 239 13.78 10.34 -1.24
C VAL A 239 14.65 10.92 -0.14
N LEU A 240 14.05 11.15 1.04
CA LEU A 240 14.73 11.66 2.23
C LEU A 240 14.63 10.65 3.38
N ILE A 241 15.76 10.27 3.95
CA ILE A 241 15.77 9.50 5.19
C ILE A 241 15.53 10.45 6.36
N HIS A 242 14.41 10.26 7.07
CA HIS A 242 14.00 11.03 8.24
C HIS A 242 13.69 10.09 9.41
N PRO A 243 14.69 9.74 10.24
CA PRO A 243 14.56 8.70 11.26
C PRO A 243 13.48 8.94 12.28
N GLN A 244 13.17 10.19 12.60
CA GLN A 244 12.17 10.57 13.59
C GLN A 244 10.72 10.31 13.10
N SER A 245 10.51 10.20 11.79
CA SER A 245 9.20 9.96 11.16
C SER A 245 8.10 10.92 11.63
N VAL A 246 8.47 12.17 11.94
CA VAL A 246 7.55 13.25 12.32
C VAL A 246 7.02 13.97 11.09
N VAL A 247 7.89 14.25 10.12
CA VAL A 247 7.53 14.76 8.79
C VAL A 247 7.19 13.54 7.93
N HIS A 248 5.93 13.43 7.54
CA HIS A 248 5.45 12.28 6.76
C HIS A 248 5.65 12.43 5.26
N SER A 249 5.94 13.57 4.75
CA SER A 249 6.46 13.97 3.43
C SER A 249 6.14 15.45 3.20
N ALA A 250 6.69 16.01 2.12
CA ALA A 250 6.52 17.40 1.78
C ALA A 250 6.48 17.62 0.27
N VAL A 251 5.99 18.80 -0.12
CA VAL A 251 5.99 19.29 -1.51
C VAL A 251 6.76 20.61 -1.54
N GLN A 252 7.73 20.71 -2.45
CA GLN A 252 8.41 21.95 -2.76
C GLN A 252 7.82 22.56 -4.03
N PHE A 253 7.48 23.84 -3.97
CA PHE A 253 6.94 24.59 -5.12
C PHE A 253 8.05 25.40 -5.82
N VAL A 254 7.77 25.85 -7.03
CA VAL A 254 8.73 26.59 -7.88
C VAL A 254 9.22 27.90 -7.28
N ASP A 255 8.50 28.49 -6.31
CA ASP A 255 8.92 29.67 -5.55
C ASP A 255 9.88 29.33 -4.40
N GLY A 256 10.19 28.06 -4.21
CA GLY A 256 11.02 27.53 -3.12
C GLY A 256 10.29 27.26 -1.81
N ALA A 257 8.98 27.53 -1.72
CA ALA A 257 8.19 27.18 -0.53
C ALA A 257 8.08 25.67 -0.37
N VAL A 258 8.14 25.18 0.88
CA VAL A 258 7.97 23.77 1.22
C VAL A 258 6.78 23.62 2.16
N LYS A 259 5.77 22.84 1.74
CA LYS A 259 4.65 22.45 2.60
C LYS A 259 4.79 20.99 3.00
N ALA A 260 4.60 20.71 4.29
CA ALA A 260 4.73 19.37 4.85
C ALA A 260 3.58 19.05 5.81
N GLN A 261 3.19 17.79 5.88
CA GLN A 261 2.32 17.31 6.93
C GLN A 261 3.17 16.63 8.02
N LEU A 262 2.95 17.06 9.26
CA LEU A 262 3.60 16.53 10.45
C LEU A 262 2.57 15.82 11.32
N GLY A 263 3.00 14.76 12.00
CA GLY A 263 2.12 14.02 12.92
C GLY A 263 2.87 12.95 13.70
N VAL A 264 2.16 12.32 14.62
CA VAL A 264 2.61 11.05 15.20
C VAL A 264 2.37 9.90 14.22
N PRO A 265 3.17 8.83 14.26
CA PRO A 265 2.95 7.64 13.42
C PRO A 265 1.64 6.92 13.82
N ASP A 266 0.56 7.21 13.10
CA ASP A 266 -0.78 6.65 13.34
C ASP A 266 -1.53 6.57 12.00
N MET A 267 -1.75 5.34 11.49
CA MET A 267 -2.42 5.13 10.22
C MET A 267 -3.91 5.50 10.23
N ARG A 268 -4.53 5.66 11.40
CA ARG A 268 -5.92 6.12 11.49
C ARG A 268 -6.09 7.54 10.95
N LEU A 269 -5.05 8.37 11.04
CA LEU A 269 -5.09 9.74 10.49
C LEU A 269 -5.26 9.74 8.96
N PRO A 270 -4.40 9.11 8.14
CA PRO A 270 -4.58 9.08 6.70
C PRO A 270 -5.83 8.28 6.28
N ILE A 271 -6.18 7.20 6.97
CA ILE A 271 -7.43 6.45 6.73
C ILE A 271 -8.64 7.36 6.90
N GLN A 272 -8.74 8.03 8.05
CA GLN A 272 -9.85 8.94 8.34
C GLN A 272 -9.92 10.08 7.33
N TYR A 273 -8.77 10.66 6.97
CA TYR A 273 -8.74 11.75 5.99
C TYR A 273 -9.19 11.31 4.60
N ALA A 274 -8.82 10.11 4.16
CA ALA A 274 -9.30 9.55 2.90
C ALA A 274 -10.83 9.30 2.93
N PHE A 275 -11.38 8.87 4.07
CA PHE A 275 -12.83 8.67 4.20
C PHE A 275 -13.59 10.01 4.19
N SER A 276 -13.10 11.00 4.91
CA SER A 276 -13.80 12.25 5.21
C SER A 276 -13.49 13.41 4.27
N PHE A 277 -12.50 13.28 3.40
CA PHE A 277 -12.09 14.37 2.51
C PHE A 277 -13.30 15.04 1.80
N PRO A 278 -13.38 16.38 1.79
CA PRO A 278 -12.38 17.38 2.20
C PRO A 278 -12.39 17.77 3.69
N GLN A 279 -13.21 17.16 4.53
CA GLN A 279 -13.36 17.52 5.93
C GLN A 279 -12.29 16.86 6.80
N ARG A 280 -11.95 17.52 7.93
CA ARG A 280 -11.15 16.94 9.00
C ARG A 280 -12.04 16.62 10.18
N LEU A 281 -12.16 15.34 10.50
CA LEU A 281 -12.91 14.87 11.66
C LEU A 281 -12.01 14.81 12.90
N HIS A 282 -12.63 14.75 14.06
CA HIS A 282 -11.90 14.50 15.30
C HIS A 282 -11.37 13.05 15.29
N LEU A 283 -10.12 12.85 15.69
CA LEU A 283 -9.52 11.54 15.85
C LEU A 283 -9.07 11.35 17.29
N ASN A 284 -9.50 10.29 17.93
CA ASN A 284 -9.01 9.91 19.25
C ASN A 284 -7.60 9.33 19.13
N GLY A 285 -6.63 9.91 19.84
CA GLY A 285 -5.25 9.45 19.80
C GLY A 285 -4.26 10.54 20.23
N ASN A 286 -2.98 10.18 20.19
CA ASN A 286 -1.90 11.08 20.55
C ASN A 286 -1.81 12.25 19.57
N ARG A 287 -1.37 13.41 20.10
CA ARG A 287 -1.06 14.60 19.29
C ARG A 287 0.44 14.82 19.26
N LEU A 288 0.94 15.32 18.14
CA LEU A 288 2.32 15.77 18.06
C LEU A 288 2.53 16.93 19.04
N ASP A 289 3.52 16.77 19.92
CA ASP A 289 3.96 17.80 20.85
C ASP A 289 5.34 18.31 20.38
N LEU A 290 5.35 19.48 19.78
CA LEU A 290 6.58 20.06 19.24
C LEU A 290 7.61 20.42 20.32
N PHE A 291 7.18 20.61 21.58
CA PHE A 291 8.11 20.86 22.71
C PHE A 291 8.86 19.59 23.13
N LYS A 292 8.32 18.41 22.83
CA LYS A 292 8.95 17.12 23.11
C LYS A 292 9.59 16.49 21.87
N THR A 293 9.40 17.11 20.70
CA THR A 293 9.95 16.61 19.44
C THR A 293 11.46 16.89 19.41
N GLN A 294 12.23 15.85 19.10
CA GLN A 294 13.68 15.96 18.89
C GLN A 294 13.98 16.75 17.62
N ASP A 295 15.27 17.07 17.41
CA ASP A 295 15.74 17.67 16.16
C ASP A 295 15.31 16.84 14.96
N LEU A 296 14.75 17.51 13.95
CA LEU A 296 14.37 16.89 12.70
C LEU A 296 15.61 16.74 11.81
N GLN A 297 15.99 15.51 11.53
CA GLN A 297 17.17 15.19 10.74
C GLN A 297 16.77 14.59 9.40
N PHE A 298 17.50 14.97 8.34
CA PHE A 298 17.26 14.48 6.98
C PHE A 298 18.59 14.06 6.35
N PHE A 299 18.60 12.87 5.72
CA PHE A 299 19.79 12.32 5.09
C PHE A 299 19.45 11.84 3.68
N LYS A 300 20.46 11.81 2.81
CA LYS A 300 20.33 11.16 1.49
C LYS A 300 20.35 9.65 1.64
N PRO A 301 19.54 8.91 0.85
CA PRO A 301 19.65 7.46 0.80
C PRO A 301 20.95 7.03 0.11
N ASP A 302 21.50 5.92 0.56
CA ASP A 302 22.64 5.27 -0.08
C ASP A 302 22.14 4.23 -1.09
N TYR A 303 22.12 4.57 -2.36
CA TYR A 303 21.61 3.73 -3.45
C TYR A 303 22.51 2.52 -3.73
N GLN A 304 23.81 2.56 -3.40
CA GLN A 304 24.70 1.41 -3.56
C GLN A 304 24.41 0.37 -2.48
N LYS A 305 24.21 0.81 -1.27
CA LYS A 305 23.86 -0.03 -0.12
C LYS A 305 22.45 -0.61 -0.23
N PHE A 306 21.49 0.21 -0.66
CA PHE A 306 20.10 -0.17 -0.82
C PHE A 306 19.73 -0.30 -2.30
N LYS A 307 20.32 -1.30 -2.96
CA LYS A 307 20.16 -1.57 -4.39
C LYS A 307 18.67 -1.73 -4.80
N CYS A 308 17.82 -2.24 -3.91
CA CYS A 308 16.38 -2.36 -4.17
C CYS A 308 15.73 -1.00 -4.50
N LEU A 309 16.12 0.08 -3.82
CA LEU A 309 15.63 1.43 -4.14
C LEU A 309 16.09 1.88 -5.53
N GLN A 310 17.34 1.60 -5.90
CA GLN A 310 17.86 1.91 -7.23
C GLN A 310 17.10 1.14 -8.32
N LEU A 311 16.87 -0.16 -8.13
CA LEU A 311 16.12 -1.00 -9.08
C LEU A 311 14.69 -0.51 -9.29
N ALA A 312 14.03 -0.03 -8.24
CA ALA A 312 12.71 0.57 -8.37
C ALA A 312 12.73 1.84 -9.24
N PHE A 313 13.72 2.74 -9.05
CA PHE A 313 13.89 3.90 -9.92
C PHE A 313 14.20 3.51 -11.37
N ASP A 314 15.00 2.48 -11.60
CA ASP A 314 15.32 2.01 -12.94
C ASP A 314 14.09 1.42 -13.63
N ALA A 315 13.25 0.69 -12.88
CA ALA A 315 11.96 0.20 -13.38
C ALA A 315 11.02 1.34 -13.80
N ILE A 316 10.89 2.37 -12.96
CA ILE A 316 10.03 3.53 -13.25
C ILE A 316 10.51 4.29 -14.51
N ARG A 317 11.83 4.44 -14.68
CA ARG A 317 12.42 5.08 -15.87
C ARG A 317 12.23 4.25 -17.13
N LYS A 318 12.31 2.91 -17.01
CA LYS A 318 12.08 1.99 -18.11
C LYS A 318 10.61 2.03 -18.57
N GLY A 319 9.68 2.15 -17.64
CA GLY A 319 8.24 2.17 -17.93
C GLY A 319 7.67 0.81 -18.32
N GLY A 320 6.55 0.80 -19.01
CA GLY A 320 5.85 -0.42 -19.43
C GLY A 320 5.53 -1.32 -18.22
N ASN A 321 5.72 -2.63 -18.39
CA ASN A 321 5.49 -3.62 -17.34
C ASN A 321 6.67 -3.81 -16.36
N MET A 322 7.75 -3.00 -16.45
CA MET A 322 8.96 -3.23 -15.65
C MET A 322 8.71 -3.14 -14.14
N SER A 323 7.88 -2.20 -13.68
CA SER A 323 7.52 -2.10 -12.24
C SER A 323 6.69 -3.30 -11.76
N CYS A 324 5.87 -3.91 -12.63
CA CYS A 324 5.18 -5.17 -12.36
C CYS A 324 6.18 -6.31 -12.15
N ILE A 325 7.20 -6.41 -13.02
CA ILE A 325 8.28 -7.41 -12.90
C ILE A 325 9.00 -7.26 -11.56
N VAL A 326 9.37 -6.02 -11.18
CA VAL A 326 10.04 -5.75 -9.89
C VAL A 326 9.13 -6.12 -8.71
N ASN A 327 7.84 -5.78 -8.75
CA ASN A 327 6.91 -6.15 -7.70
C ASN A 327 6.80 -7.67 -7.53
N ALA A 328 6.58 -8.40 -8.63
CA ALA A 328 6.44 -9.85 -8.61
C ALA A 328 7.70 -10.55 -8.08
N ALA A 329 8.88 -10.13 -8.57
CA ALA A 329 10.17 -10.63 -8.07
C ALA A 329 10.36 -10.33 -6.59
N ASN A 330 10.06 -9.10 -6.16
CA ASN A 330 10.18 -8.69 -4.76
C ASN A 330 9.27 -9.51 -3.83
N GLU A 331 8.04 -9.79 -4.22
CA GLU A 331 7.14 -10.63 -3.41
C GLU A 331 7.72 -12.04 -3.17
N ILE A 332 8.36 -12.63 -4.20
CA ILE A 332 9.01 -13.95 -4.09
C ILE A 332 10.22 -13.88 -3.17
N VAL A 333 11.16 -12.96 -3.42
CA VAL A 333 12.39 -12.90 -2.60
C VAL A 333 12.14 -12.43 -1.18
N ASN A 334 11.15 -11.55 -0.95
CA ASN A 334 10.70 -11.16 0.39
C ASN A 334 10.16 -12.37 1.17
N ALA A 335 9.32 -13.19 0.52
CA ALA A 335 8.82 -14.42 1.13
C ALA A 335 9.95 -15.43 1.39
N GLY A 336 10.88 -15.59 0.44
CA GLY A 336 12.06 -16.45 0.57
C GLY A 336 12.98 -16.01 1.70
N PHE A 337 13.30 -14.72 1.79
CA PHE A 337 14.13 -14.18 2.89
C PHE A 337 13.48 -14.43 4.26
N ARG A 338 12.17 -14.24 4.40
CA ARG A 338 11.46 -14.54 5.66
C ARG A 338 11.50 -16.01 6.06
N LYS A 339 11.67 -16.93 5.11
CA LYS A 339 11.83 -18.36 5.32
C LYS A 339 13.29 -18.80 5.44
N GLY A 340 14.25 -17.90 5.19
CA GLY A 340 15.68 -18.23 5.15
C GLY A 340 16.13 -18.92 3.86
N GLU A 341 15.37 -18.81 2.78
CA GLU A 341 15.66 -19.40 1.46
C GLU A 341 16.64 -18.56 0.63
N CYS A 342 16.80 -17.27 0.98
CA CYS A 342 17.82 -16.37 0.39
C CYS A 342 18.34 -15.38 1.43
N GLY A 343 19.53 -14.81 1.19
CA GLY A 343 20.13 -13.74 2.00
C GLY A 343 19.56 -12.36 1.68
N PHE A 344 19.78 -11.40 2.57
CA PHE A 344 19.25 -10.03 2.43
C PHE A 344 19.75 -9.33 1.15
N LEU A 345 21.05 -9.39 0.87
CA LEU A 345 21.64 -8.80 -0.34
C LEU A 345 21.23 -9.54 -1.61
N GLN A 346 21.08 -10.86 -1.54
CA GLN A 346 20.62 -11.68 -2.67
C GLN A 346 19.23 -11.27 -3.18
N MET A 347 18.37 -10.70 -2.33
CA MET A 347 17.07 -10.22 -2.79
C MET A 347 17.20 -9.26 -3.96
N ALA A 348 18.09 -8.28 -3.85
CA ALA A 348 18.29 -7.28 -4.92
C ALA A 348 18.89 -7.91 -6.18
N ASP A 349 19.80 -8.86 -6.04
CA ASP A 349 20.44 -9.53 -7.19
C ASP A 349 19.43 -10.38 -7.97
N ILE A 350 18.56 -11.13 -7.27
CA ILE A 350 17.49 -11.92 -7.88
C ILE A 350 16.48 -11.00 -8.59
N ILE A 351 16.11 -9.87 -7.98
CA ILE A 351 15.20 -8.89 -8.62
C ILE A 351 15.83 -8.36 -9.91
N GLU A 352 17.09 -7.92 -9.86
CA GLU A 352 17.80 -7.40 -11.04
C GLU A 352 17.89 -8.44 -12.16
N GLU A 353 18.25 -9.68 -11.83
CA GLU A 353 18.33 -10.74 -12.83
C GLU A 353 16.94 -11.09 -13.41
N THR A 354 15.88 -10.99 -12.60
CA THR A 354 14.51 -11.16 -13.07
C THR A 354 14.11 -10.04 -14.05
N MET A 355 14.47 -8.78 -13.76
CA MET A 355 14.25 -7.65 -14.65
C MET A 355 14.90 -7.82 -16.02
N VAL A 356 16.06 -8.49 -16.08
CA VAL A 356 16.78 -8.77 -17.33
C VAL A 356 16.14 -9.92 -18.11
N LYS A 357 15.62 -10.93 -17.42
CA LYS A 357 15.13 -12.19 -18.04
C LYS A 357 13.67 -12.17 -18.41
N ALA A 358 12.84 -11.43 -17.68
CA ALA A 358 11.41 -11.36 -17.94
C ALA A 358 11.10 -10.62 -19.25
N THR A 359 10.02 -10.99 -19.90
CA THR A 359 9.55 -10.36 -21.13
C THR A 359 9.09 -8.94 -20.86
N PHE A 360 9.74 -7.97 -21.54
CA PHE A 360 9.37 -6.55 -21.43
C PHE A 360 8.32 -6.18 -22.47
N ASP A 361 7.25 -5.51 -22.01
CA ASP A 361 6.24 -4.88 -22.84
C ASP A 361 6.14 -3.39 -22.48
N SER A 362 6.19 -2.52 -23.49
CA SER A 362 6.18 -1.07 -23.31
C SER A 362 4.77 -0.48 -23.15
N ASN A 363 3.71 -1.20 -23.52
CA ASN A 363 2.32 -0.74 -23.46
C ASN A 363 1.37 -1.87 -23.00
N PRO A 364 1.56 -2.36 -21.76
CA PRO A 364 0.83 -3.52 -21.27
C PRO A 364 -0.64 -3.19 -20.99
N ASP A 365 -1.54 -4.08 -21.38
CA ASP A 365 -2.91 -4.15 -20.91
C ASP A 365 -3.02 -5.04 -19.64
N LEU A 366 -4.24 -5.26 -19.15
CA LEU A 366 -4.46 -6.08 -17.94
C LEU A 366 -3.97 -7.52 -18.13
N ASP A 367 -4.24 -8.14 -19.27
CA ASP A 367 -3.84 -9.52 -19.53
C ASP A 367 -2.31 -9.64 -19.57
N VAL A 368 -1.62 -8.66 -20.15
CA VAL A 368 -0.16 -8.59 -20.14
C VAL A 368 0.37 -8.42 -18.71
N TYR A 369 -0.23 -7.59 -17.86
CA TYR A 369 0.17 -7.49 -16.46
C TYR A 369 -0.01 -8.80 -15.69
N LEU A 370 -1.11 -9.53 -15.90
CA LEU A 370 -1.35 -10.84 -15.29
C LEU A 370 -0.28 -11.88 -15.73
N GLN A 371 0.03 -11.91 -17.02
CA GLN A 371 1.06 -12.79 -17.57
C GLN A 371 2.47 -12.41 -17.06
N THR A 372 2.76 -11.10 -17.00
CA THR A 372 4.04 -10.58 -16.50
C THR A 372 4.26 -10.96 -15.04
N ASP A 373 3.25 -10.79 -14.17
CA ASP A 373 3.35 -11.20 -12.76
C ASP A 373 3.65 -12.69 -12.63
N ALA A 374 2.92 -13.54 -13.37
CA ALA A 374 3.13 -14.99 -13.35
C ALA A 374 4.53 -15.38 -13.85
N GLU A 375 5.00 -14.80 -14.96
CA GLU A 375 6.33 -15.06 -15.53
C GLU A 375 7.45 -14.62 -14.57
N ALA A 376 7.38 -13.39 -14.07
CA ALA A 376 8.39 -12.84 -13.18
C ALA A 376 8.49 -13.62 -11.86
N ARG A 377 7.36 -14.07 -11.29
CA ARG A 377 7.34 -14.96 -10.11
C ARG A 377 8.04 -16.28 -10.40
N ARG A 378 7.78 -16.91 -11.53
CA ARG A 378 8.45 -18.16 -11.93
C ARG A 378 9.95 -17.96 -12.05
N ILE A 379 10.39 -16.91 -12.76
CA ILE A 379 11.81 -16.60 -12.95
C ILE A 379 12.50 -16.34 -11.60
N ALA A 380 11.92 -15.48 -10.74
CA ALA A 380 12.49 -15.18 -9.42
C ALA A 380 12.59 -16.44 -8.55
N THR A 381 11.59 -17.32 -8.58
CA THR A 381 11.62 -18.59 -7.85
C THR A 381 12.75 -19.50 -8.36
N GLU A 382 12.91 -19.64 -9.68
CA GLU A 382 13.99 -20.42 -10.26
C GLU A 382 15.38 -19.87 -9.92
N LEU A 383 15.53 -18.54 -9.85
CA LEU A 383 16.78 -17.87 -9.47
C LEU A 383 17.10 -18.04 -7.99
N MET A 384 16.11 -18.01 -7.14
CA MET A 384 16.29 -18.16 -5.69
C MET A 384 16.76 -19.56 -5.30
N HIS A 385 16.44 -20.60 -6.10
CA HIS A 385 16.82 -22.00 -5.84
C HIS A 385 18.06 -22.46 -6.62
N LYS A 386 18.78 -21.56 -7.27
CA LYS A 386 20.10 -21.82 -7.90
C LYS A 386 21.24 -21.57 -6.93
#